data_1b553fcb725f65f1c97ca9cc0b6b27c6
#
_entry.id   1b553fcb725f65f1c97ca9cc0b6b27c6
#
_cell.length_a   1.000
_cell.length_b   1.000
_cell.length_c   1.000
_cell.angle_alpha   90.00
_cell.angle_beta   90.00
_cell.angle_gamma   90.00
#
_symmetry.space_group_name_H-M   'P 1'
#
loop_
_entity.id
_entity.type
_entity.pdbx_description
1 polymer ?
#
loop_
_entity_poly.entity_id
_entity_poly.type
_entity_poly.pdbx_seq_one_letter_code
_entity_poly.pdbx_strand_id
1 'polypeptide(L)'
;MKRLLLLTILCSPFLLYAQNNNAPSSYDPHEIAITGYLQTQFQKAQSAGITSFSGGDFSANSDNRFMVRRGRLKIDRVDNYTSIVFQLDATQNGLQLMDAFIQLREPKYKEIKFTAGLFNRPFGYSIVYSSGYRDFPERPRVFQTLMPRERDLGALIGYQPQRKFKFLTLEFAVVNGSGLTARDYDSKKDFIGNIAFKFDSLANKKLHVGFGGSIYKGYVRSNTKTYYTATNTGYISNTSDDVLGSYLDRNYYGANIQIQYDNSFGKTSFKSEYVAGIQPGVASSADLKGPYASQSFATQPITNLYKRNFNGYYFWLTQQLWKTKLSALLAYDVYDPNTNVSGTLIGQPNSLTTAGDIKYATLGYGLAYQLNGRLKFTLYNEHVENEKTAIEGFDQDIKDDVFTARLQYRW
;
A
#
# COMPACT_ATOMS: atom_id res chain seq x y z
N MET A 1 -15.85 42.95 36.32
CA MET A 1 -15.02 42.87 35.10
C MET A 1 -14.60 41.43 34.91
N LYS A 2 -15.35 40.70 34.11
CA LYS A 2 -15.08 39.30 33.79
C LYS A 2 -14.32 39.27 32.43
N ARG A 3 -13.10 38.81 32.45
CA ARG A 3 -12.32 38.59 31.21
C ARG A 3 -12.77 37.29 30.58
N LEU A 4 -13.36 37.39 29.39
CA LEU A 4 -13.73 36.30 28.52
C LEU A 4 -12.45 35.82 27.83
N LEU A 5 -11.97 34.62 28.18
CA LEU A 5 -10.85 33.96 27.48
C LEU A 5 -11.42 33.32 26.20
N LEU A 6 -11.11 33.93 25.07
CA LEU A 6 -11.40 33.34 23.75
C LEU A 6 -10.38 32.22 23.51
N LEU A 7 -10.84 30.98 23.59
CA LEU A 7 -10.07 29.80 23.19
C LEU A 7 -10.12 29.68 21.66
N THR A 8 -9.14 30.24 20.97
CA THR A 8 -8.94 29.98 19.55
C THR A 8 -8.42 28.56 19.35
N ILE A 9 -9.30 27.65 18.99
CA ILE A 9 -8.95 26.31 18.53
C ILE A 9 -8.34 26.47 17.14
N LEU A 10 -7.01 26.47 17.09
CA LEU A 10 -6.24 26.35 15.87
C LEU A 10 -6.48 24.93 15.29
N CYS A 11 -7.36 24.84 14.31
CA CYS A 11 -7.44 23.68 13.43
C CYS A 11 -6.15 23.57 12.63
N SER A 12 -5.17 22.84 13.13
CA SER A 12 -3.96 22.47 12.39
C SER A 12 -4.32 21.54 11.23
N PRO A 13 -3.82 21.79 10.01
CA PRO A 13 -4.02 20.91 8.88
C PRO A 13 -3.08 19.70 8.98
N PHE A 14 -3.53 18.65 9.66
CA PHE A 14 -2.82 17.39 9.79
C PHE A 14 -3.27 16.39 8.75
N LEU A 15 -2.77 16.47 7.53
CA LEU A 15 -3.08 15.43 6.55
C LEU A 15 -1.97 15.21 5.51
N LEU A 16 -0.72 15.06 5.98
CA LEU A 16 0.32 14.39 5.18
C LEU A 16 1.34 13.74 6.12
N TYR A 17 0.87 12.80 6.94
CA TYR A 17 1.75 12.00 7.78
C TYR A 17 1.63 10.52 7.41
N ALA A 18 2.35 10.13 6.38
CA ALA A 18 2.93 8.81 6.39
C ALA A 18 4.03 8.84 7.47
N GLN A 19 3.78 8.19 8.60
CA GLN A 19 4.74 7.98 9.69
C GLN A 19 5.65 9.16 10.06
N ASN A 20 5.10 10.34 10.35
CA ASN A 20 5.81 11.24 11.21
C ASN A 20 5.49 10.83 12.66
N ASN A 21 6.42 10.14 13.31
CA ASN A 21 6.46 9.94 14.75
C ASN A 21 6.80 11.25 15.47
N ASN A 22 6.12 12.34 15.13
CA ASN A 22 6.12 13.52 15.94
C ASN A 22 4.98 13.34 16.93
N ALA A 23 5.31 12.86 18.13
CA ALA A 23 4.45 13.01 19.29
C ALA A 23 4.00 14.49 19.39
N PRO A 24 2.76 14.78 19.78
CA PRO A 24 2.33 16.15 20.07
C PRO A 24 3.31 16.78 21.07
N SER A 25 3.59 18.08 20.90
CA SER A 25 4.61 18.83 21.66
C SER A 25 4.32 18.99 23.16
N SER A 26 3.33 18.31 23.69
CA SER A 26 2.98 18.24 25.12
C SER A 26 3.10 16.82 25.68
N TYR A 27 3.87 15.94 25.02
CA TYR A 27 4.02 14.56 25.47
C TYR A 27 5.02 14.50 26.64
N ASP A 28 4.59 13.95 27.75
CA ASP A 28 5.49 13.50 28.79
C ASP A 28 6.37 12.39 28.19
N PRO A 29 7.71 12.51 28.18
CA PRO A 29 8.61 11.52 27.59
C PRO A 29 8.50 10.12 28.23
N HIS A 30 7.71 9.96 29.28
CA HIS A 30 7.45 8.69 29.96
C HIS A 30 6.05 8.13 29.72
N GLU A 31 5.20 8.83 28.95
CA GLU A 31 3.82 8.44 28.72
C GLU A 31 3.70 7.47 27.54
N ILE A 32 2.86 6.44 27.71
CA ILE A 32 2.50 5.49 26.65
C ILE A 32 1.31 6.07 25.88
N ALA A 33 1.46 6.29 24.58
CA ALA A 33 0.36 6.68 23.71
C ALA A 33 -0.37 5.47 23.17
N ILE A 34 -1.69 5.51 23.29
CA ILE A 34 -2.57 4.52 22.67
C ILE A 34 -3.42 5.23 21.64
N THR A 35 -3.23 4.88 20.37
CA THR A 35 -3.97 5.44 19.24
C THR A 35 -4.52 4.32 18.38
N GLY A 36 -5.49 4.62 17.54
CA GLY A 36 -6.03 3.59 16.69
C GLY A 36 -7.19 4.04 15.82
N TYR A 37 -7.77 3.07 15.13
CA TYR A 37 -9.00 3.26 14.36
C TYR A 37 -9.71 1.94 14.13
N LEU A 38 -11.04 2.03 14.04
CA LEU A 38 -11.92 0.94 13.65
C LEU A 38 -12.57 1.29 12.31
N GLN A 39 -12.54 0.35 11.37
CA GLN A 39 -13.23 0.42 10.09
C GLN A 39 -14.19 -0.76 9.98
N THR A 40 -15.48 -0.47 10.04
CA THR A 40 -16.54 -1.44 9.73
C THR A 40 -17.14 -1.11 8.37
N GLN A 41 -17.56 -2.11 7.63
CA GLN A 41 -18.14 -1.88 6.32
C GLN A 41 -19.19 -2.92 5.93
N PHE A 42 -20.13 -2.47 5.12
CA PHE A 42 -20.98 -3.31 4.27
C PHE A 42 -20.43 -3.27 2.84
N GLN A 43 -20.46 -4.40 2.15
CA GLN A 43 -20.10 -4.49 0.74
C GLN A 43 -21.15 -5.30 -0.02
N LYS A 44 -21.36 -4.88 -1.28
CA LYS A 44 -22.16 -5.61 -2.27
C LYS A 44 -21.31 -5.78 -3.52
N ALA A 45 -21.05 -7.01 -3.91
CA ALA A 45 -20.40 -7.37 -5.16
C ALA A 45 -21.43 -7.52 -6.28
N GLN A 46 -20.99 -7.39 -7.52
CA GLN A 46 -21.82 -7.58 -8.69
C GLN A 46 -22.26 -9.05 -8.86
N SER A 47 -21.36 -9.99 -8.46
CA SER A 47 -21.64 -11.43 -8.47
C SER A 47 -21.16 -12.11 -7.19
N ALA A 48 -21.72 -13.27 -6.87
CA ALA A 48 -21.25 -14.10 -5.76
C ALA A 48 -19.89 -14.76 -6.10
N GLY A 49 -19.06 -14.96 -5.08
CA GLY A 49 -17.80 -15.71 -5.19
C GLY A 49 -16.67 -15.00 -5.93
N ILE A 50 -16.77 -13.69 -6.17
CA ILE A 50 -15.73 -12.96 -6.91
C ILE A 50 -14.43 -12.85 -6.12
N THR A 51 -13.32 -12.91 -6.85
CA THR A 51 -12.01 -12.48 -6.36
C THR A 51 -11.97 -10.94 -6.36
N SER A 52 -11.55 -10.33 -5.27
CA SER A 52 -11.65 -8.88 -5.12
C SER A 52 -10.48 -8.26 -4.35
N PHE A 53 -9.99 -7.13 -4.86
CA PHE A 53 -9.05 -6.25 -4.18
C PHE A 53 -9.72 -5.22 -3.27
N SER A 54 -11.06 -5.18 -3.25
CA SER A 54 -11.87 -4.26 -2.41
C SER A 54 -12.07 -4.76 -0.97
N GLY A 55 -11.10 -5.47 -0.42
CA GLY A 55 -11.13 -5.98 0.96
C GLY A 55 -11.06 -7.49 1.08
N GLY A 56 -10.78 -8.20 -0.01
CA GLY A 56 -10.65 -9.65 -0.12
C GLY A 56 -11.82 -10.30 -0.85
N ASP A 57 -11.67 -11.58 -1.15
CA ASP A 57 -12.60 -12.36 -1.95
C ASP A 57 -13.95 -12.54 -1.26
N PHE A 58 -15.00 -12.69 -2.04
CA PHE A 58 -16.33 -13.05 -1.55
C PHE A 58 -16.48 -14.57 -1.50
N SER A 59 -17.24 -15.07 -0.54
CA SER A 59 -17.55 -16.51 -0.46
C SER A 59 -18.36 -16.95 -1.66
N ALA A 60 -18.17 -18.19 -2.11
CA ALA A 60 -18.75 -18.71 -3.35
C ALA A 60 -20.26 -18.47 -3.52
N ASN A 61 -21.03 -18.47 -2.43
CA ASN A 61 -22.48 -18.30 -2.43
C ASN A 61 -22.92 -16.92 -1.89
N SER A 62 -22.02 -15.94 -1.82
CA SER A 62 -22.33 -14.62 -1.25
C SER A 62 -21.80 -13.50 -2.13
N ASP A 63 -22.67 -12.54 -2.39
CA ASP A 63 -22.36 -11.29 -3.09
C ASP A 63 -22.40 -10.07 -2.17
N ASN A 64 -22.69 -10.26 -0.88
CA ASN A 64 -22.72 -9.18 0.09
C ASN A 64 -22.18 -9.63 1.46
N ARG A 65 -21.69 -8.66 2.24
CA ARG A 65 -21.13 -8.96 3.56
C ARG A 65 -21.04 -7.74 4.46
N PHE A 66 -21.19 -7.95 5.76
CA PHE A 66 -20.68 -7.04 6.79
C PHE A 66 -19.31 -7.55 7.27
N MET A 67 -18.39 -6.64 7.54
CA MET A 67 -17.09 -7.02 8.08
C MET A 67 -16.42 -5.92 8.89
N VAL A 68 -15.59 -6.31 9.86
CA VAL A 68 -14.58 -5.44 10.44
C VAL A 68 -13.37 -5.46 9.52
N ARG A 69 -13.21 -4.42 8.70
CA ARG A 69 -12.12 -4.36 7.72
C ARG A 69 -10.76 -4.15 8.35
N ARG A 70 -10.71 -3.30 9.39
CA ARG A 70 -9.51 -3.04 10.20
C ARG A 70 -9.92 -2.60 11.60
N GLY A 71 -9.29 -3.20 12.60
CA GLY A 71 -9.36 -2.78 13.98
C GLY A 71 -7.94 -2.51 14.49
N ARG A 72 -7.37 -1.33 14.17
CA ARG A 72 -5.97 -1.03 14.48
C ARG A 72 -5.82 -0.40 15.84
N LEU A 73 -4.96 -1.01 16.66
CA LEU A 73 -4.50 -0.48 17.93
C LEU A 73 -3.00 -0.30 17.85
N LYS A 74 -2.52 0.91 18.03
CA LYS A 74 -1.11 1.26 18.09
C LYS A 74 -0.76 1.72 19.49
N ILE A 75 0.27 1.13 20.05
CA ILE A 75 0.87 1.48 21.33
C ILE A 75 2.27 1.99 21.02
N ASP A 76 2.59 3.20 21.39
CA ASP A 76 3.91 3.77 21.21
C ASP A 76 4.39 4.50 22.47
N ARG A 77 5.68 4.35 22.74
CA ARG A 77 6.39 5.09 23.75
C ARG A 77 7.57 5.80 23.10
N VAL A 78 7.68 7.07 23.33
CA VAL A 78 8.75 7.91 22.78
C VAL A 78 9.52 8.52 23.94
N ASP A 79 10.78 8.13 24.08
CA ASP A 79 11.75 8.78 24.95
C ASP A 79 12.59 9.76 24.13
N ASN A 80 13.56 10.45 24.75
CA ASN A 80 14.37 11.48 24.09
C ASN A 80 15.02 11.01 22.78
N TYR A 81 15.53 9.78 22.75
CA TYR A 81 16.29 9.23 21.61
C TYR A 81 15.76 7.90 21.11
N THR A 82 14.80 7.32 21.82
CA THR A 82 14.28 5.98 21.55
C THR A 82 12.77 6.02 21.38
N SER A 83 12.25 5.27 20.42
CA SER A 83 10.83 5.00 20.32
C SER A 83 10.61 3.50 20.20
N ILE A 84 9.60 2.99 20.88
CA ILE A 84 9.13 1.61 20.76
C ILE A 84 7.70 1.68 20.24
N VAL A 85 7.41 0.91 19.20
CA VAL A 85 6.09 0.89 18.55
C VAL A 85 5.59 -0.54 18.44
N PHE A 86 4.35 -0.75 18.87
CA PHE A 86 3.56 -1.94 18.58
C PHE A 86 2.25 -1.55 17.92
N GLN A 87 1.88 -2.22 16.83
CA GLN A 87 0.58 -2.07 16.21
C GLN A 87 -0.04 -3.43 15.93
N LEU A 88 -1.27 -3.60 16.35
CA LEU A 88 -2.09 -4.78 16.11
C LEU A 88 -3.24 -4.44 15.17
N ASP A 89 -3.72 -5.42 14.41
CA ASP A 89 -4.94 -5.35 13.61
C ASP A 89 -5.88 -6.48 14.07
N ALA A 90 -6.99 -6.14 14.71
CA ALA A 90 -7.99 -7.06 15.22
C ALA A 90 -9.21 -7.05 14.29
N THR A 91 -9.55 -8.17 13.68
CA THR A 91 -10.71 -8.35 12.80
C THR A 91 -11.45 -9.62 13.18
N GLN A 92 -12.58 -9.91 12.51
CA GLN A 92 -13.27 -11.19 12.68
C GLN A 92 -12.41 -12.41 12.29
N ASN A 93 -11.31 -12.20 11.56
CA ASN A 93 -10.39 -13.26 11.13
C ASN A 93 -9.24 -13.49 12.13
N GLY A 94 -9.24 -12.78 13.25
CA GLY A 94 -8.23 -12.89 14.29
C GLY A 94 -7.40 -11.63 14.50
N LEU A 95 -6.34 -11.78 15.28
CA LEU A 95 -5.39 -10.75 15.65
C LEU A 95 -4.10 -10.90 14.86
N GLN A 96 -3.60 -9.80 14.31
CA GLN A 96 -2.35 -9.79 13.56
C GLN A 96 -1.43 -8.68 14.03
N LEU A 97 -0.14 -9.02 14.25
CA LEU A 97 0.90 -8.04 14.47
C LEU A 97 1.19 -7.30 13.17
N MET A 98 1.16 -5.96 13.20
CA MET A 98 1.44 -5.11 12.05
C MET A 98 2.79 -4.41 12.18
N ASP A 99 3.01 -3.66 13.25
CA ASP A 99 4.28 -3.01 13.51
C ASP A 99 4.82 -3.48 14.85
N ALA A 100 6.13 -3.80 14.92
CA ALA A 100 6.85 -4.10 16.14
C ALA A 100 8.32 -3.73 15.94
N PHE A 101 8.71 -2.51 16.33
CA PHE A 101 10.06 -2.03 16.10
C PHE A 101 10.55 -1.10 17.20
N ILE A 102 11.88 -1.01 17.29
CA ILE A 102 12.60 -0.01 18.06
C ILE A 102 13.21 0.98 17.08
N GLN A 103 13.11 2.26 17.38
CA GLN A 103 13.73 3.34 16.62
C GLN A 103 14.63 4.14 17.54
N LEU A 104 15.87 4.34 17.09
CA LEU A 104 16.85 5.22 17.72
C LEU A 104 17.00 6.49 16.90
N ARG A 105 17.13 7.64 17.55
CA ARG A 105 17.39 8.93 16.90
C ARG A 105 18.73 9.48 17.36
N GLU A 106 19.44 10.05 16.41
CA GLU A 106 20.69 10.76 16.71
C GLU A 106 20.40 11.90 17.73
N PRO A 107 21.22 11.99 18.85
CA PRO A 107 20.89 12.85 19.98
C PRO A 107 20.92 14.34 19.70
N LYS A 108 21.87 14.81 18.87
CA LYS A 108 22.17 16.24 18.75
C LYS A 108 21.18 16.99 17.86
N TYR A 109 20.93 16.46 16.65
CA TYR A 109 20.10 17.14 15.65
C TYR A 109 18.79 16.41 15.37
N LYS A 110 18.69 15.14 15.78
CA LYS A 110 17.54 14.25 15.56
C LYS A 110 17.21 14.07 14.08
N GLU A 111 18.20 14.23 13.21
CA GLU A 111 18.05 14.16 11.75
C GLU A 111 18.21 12.74 11.21
N ILE A 112 18.99 11.90 11.90
CA ILE A 112 19.19 10.50 11.54
C ILE A 112 18.37 9.61 12.48
N LYS A 113 17.66 8.66 11.90
CA LYS A 113 16.94 7.61 12.63
C LYS A 113 17.44 6.24 12.18
N PHE A 114 17.56 5.33 13.13
CA PHE A 114 17.78 3.90 12.88
C PHE A 114 16.60 3.15 13.44
N THR A 115 15.99 2.27 12.64
CA THR A 115 14.82 1.46 13.01
C THR A 115 15.14 0.00 12.79
N ALA A 116 14.79 -0.87 13.76
CA ALA A 116 14.96 -2.31 13.63
C ALA A 116 13.70 -3.02 14.13
N GLY A 117 13.26 -4.04 13.40
CA GLY A 117 12.06 -4.83 13.69
C GLY A 117 11.12 -4.95 12.49
N LEU A 118 9.83 -5.05 12.78
CA LEU A 118 8.76 -5.13 11.79
C LEU A 118 8.17 -3.74 11.51
N PHE A 119 8.35 -3.24 10.30
CA PHE A 119 7.92 -1.88 9.92
C PHE A 119 7.45 -1.82 8.46
N ASN A 120 6.77 -0.72 8.08
CA ASN A 120 6.40 -0.48 6.68
C ASN A 120 7.65 -0.38 5.81
N ARG A 121 7.66 -1.10 4.68
CA ARG A 121 8.68 -0.94 3.64
C ARG A 121 8.72 0.52 3.17
N PRO A 122 9.87 1.21 3.18
CA PRO A 122 9.97 2.59 2.71
C PRO A 122 9.98 2.66 1.18
N PHE A 123 8.85 2.31 0.55
CA PHE A 123 8.70 2.32 -0.90
C PHE A 123 7.46 3.13 -1.30
N GLY A 124 7.66 4.14 -2.12
CA GLY A 124 6.60 4.97 -2.66
C GLY A 124 5.79 5.73 -1.62
N TYR A 125 4.63 6.19 -2.02
CA TYR A 125 3.69 6.90 -1.17
C TYR A 125 2.58 5.98 -0.63
N SER A 126 1.97 5.17 -1.51
CA SER A 126 0.81 4.35 -1.14
C SER A 126 1.11 3.33 -0.04
N ILE A 127 2.31 2.73 -0.04
CA ILE A 127 2.72 1.72 0.94
C ILE A 127 2.84 2.33 2.33
N VAL A 128 3.47 3.49 2.46
CA VAL A 128 3.70 4.15 3.75
C VAL A 128 2.47 4.95 4.23
N TYR A 129 1.53 5.27 3.35
CA TYR A 129 0.34 6.04 3.70
C TYR A 129 -0.67 5.22 4.50
N SER A 130 -0.90 5.65 5.74
CA SER A 130 -1.77 4.93 6.68
C SER A 130 -3.22 4.83 6.18
N SER A 131 -3.81 3.63 6.28
CA SER A 131 -5.22 3.41 5.96
C SER A 131 -6.21 4.13 6.88
N GLY A 132 -5.77 4.57 8.08
CA GLY A 132 -6.59 5.42 8.96
C GLY A 132 -6.77 6.85 8.46
N TYR A 133 -5.92 7.30 7.54
CA TYR A 133 -5.96 8.65 6.93
C TYR A 133 -6.37 8.63 5.46
N ARG A 134 -6.37 7.46 4.82
CA ARG A 134 -6.72 7.33 3.42
C ARG A 134 -8.20 7.62 3.20
N ASP A 135 -8.51 8.38 2.14
CA ASP A 135 -9.89 8.69 1.76
C ASP A 135 -10.56 7.51 1.06
N PHE A 136 -9.81 6.83 0.21
CA PHE A 136 -10.24 5.66 -0.55
C PHE A 136 -10.25 4.39 0.30
N PRO A 137 -11.20 3.47 0.11
CA PRO A 137 -11.29 2.25 0.91
C PRO A 137 -10.04 1.40 0.87
N GLU A 138 -9.52 1.10 -0.31
CA GLU A 138 -8.36 0.22 -0.46
C GLU A 138 -7.21 0.91 -1.20
N ARG A 139 -6.05 0.24 -1.25
CA ARG A 139 -4.91 0.65 -2.07
C ARG A 139 -5.13 0.22 -3.52
N PRO A 140 -4.45 0.84 -4.48
CA PRO A 140 -4.41 0.38 -5.86
C PRO A 140 -3.96 -1.09 -5.95
N ARG A 141 -4.51 -1.83 -6.91
CA ARG A 141 -4.28 -3.26 -7.09
C ARG A 141 -2.79 -3.62 -7.16
N VAL A 142 -1.98 -2.84 -7.86
CA VAL A 142 -0.54 -3.07 -8.00
C VAL A 142 0.18 -3.17 -6.64
N PHE A 143 -0.12 -2.29 -5.69
CA PHE A 143 0.52 -2.31 -4.37
C PHE A 143 -0.01 -3.41 -3.47
N GLN A 144 -1.27 -3.81 -3.63
CA GLN A 144 -1.84 -4.95 -2.92
C GLN A 144 -1.21 -6.26 -3.39
N THR A 145 -0.86 -6.36 -4.68
CA THR A 145 -0.21 -7.53 -5.28
C THR A 145 1.28 -7.60 -4.93
N LEU A 146 2.02 -6.50 -5.16
CA LEU A 146 3.49 -6.50 -5.02
C LEU A 146 3.96 -6.47 -3.56
N MET A 147 3.23 -5.78 -2.70
CA MET A 147 3.60 -5.56 -1.31
C MET A 147 2.40 -5.75 -0.37
N PRO A 148 1.75 -6.92 -0.38
CA PRO A 148 0.59 -7.16 0.46
C PRO A 148 0.95 -6.94 1.93
N ARG A 149 0.04 -6.26 2.65
CA ARG A 149 0.18 -5.86 4.07
C ARG A 149 1.37 -4.95 4.40
N GLU A 150 2.11 -4.47 3.42
CA GLU A 150 3.08 -3.37 3.40
C GLU A 150 4.36 -3.55 4.23
N ARG A 151 4.38 -4.46 5.21
CA ARG A 151 5.46 -4.59 6.20
C ARG A 151 6.48 -5.67 5.84
N ASP A 152 7.65 -5.51 6.47
CA ASP A 152 8.69 -6.53 6.47
C ASP A 152 9.57 -6.41 7.71
N LEU A 153 10.28 -7.49 8.05
CA LEU A 153 11.28 -7.52 9.12
C LEU A 153 12.64 -7.08 8.58
N GLY A 154 13.30 -6.18 9.31
CA GLY A 154 14.62 -5.72 8.90
C GLY A 154 15.15 -4.55 9.70
N ALA A 155 16.03 -3.78 9.04
CA ALA A 155 16.61 -2.55 9.57
C ALA A 155 16.47 -1.42 8.55
N LEU A 156 16.28 -0.19 9.04
CA LEU A 156 16.13 1.02 8.23
C LEU A 156 16.98 2.13 8.83
N ILE A 157 17.70 2.84 7.97
CA ILE A 157 18.28 4.13 8.27
C ILE A 157 17.54 5.23 7.52
N GLY A 158 17.17 6.30 8.21
CA GLY A 158 16.47 7.44 7.63
C GLY A 158 17.21 8.73 7.95
N TYR A 159 17.21 9.65 7.01
CA TYR A 159 17.74 11.00 7.16
C TYR A 159 16.65 12.02 6.82
N GLN A 160 16.33 12.89 7.78
CA GLN A 160 15.35 13.97 7.65
C GLN A 160 15.90 15.25 8.29
N PRO A 161 16.48 16.15 7.50
CA PRO A 161 17.04 17.39 7.99
C PRO A 161 16.02 18.23 8.75
N GLN A 162 16.42 18.80 9.90
CA GLN A 162 15.55 19.63 10.74
C GLN A 162 15.78 21.14 10.57
N ARG A 163 16.89 21.51 9.96
CA ARG A 163 17.31 22.91 9.79
C ARG A 163 17.26 23.39 8.35
N LYS A 164 18.24 22.98 7.54
CA LYS A 164 18.27 23.20 6.09
C LYS A 164 17.69 21.98 5.40
N PHE A 165 17.10 22.16 4.22
CA PHE A 165 16.52 21.07 3.43
C PHE A 165 15.43 20.25 4.15
N LYS A 166 14.66 20.88 5.04
CA LYS A 166 13.55 20.23 5.78
C LYS A 166 12.51 19.54 4.86
N PHE A 167 12.53 19.86 3.58
CA PHE A 167 11.70 19.28 2.56
C PHE A 167 12.19 17.89 2.09
N LEU A 168 13.40 17.47 2.48
CA LEU A 168 14.03 16.22 2.05
C LEU A 168 13.83 15.11 3.08
N THR A 169 13.51 13.91 2.60
CA THR A 169 13.58 12.66 3.36
C THR A 169 14.32 11.61 2.54
N LEU A 170 15.30 10.96 3.14
CA LEU A 170 16.01 9.82 2.55
C LEU A 170 15.82 8.62 3.48
N GLU A 171 15.52 7.47 2.91
CA GLU A 171 15.39 6.22 3.67
C GLU A 171 16.05 5.08 2.89
N PHE A 172 16.77 4.25 3.62
CA PHE A 172 17.33 3.01 3.11
C PHE A 172 17.03 1.88 4.08
N ALA A 173 16.49 0.79 3.58
CA ALA A 173 16.16 -0.39 4.38
C ALA A 173 16.76 -1.66 3.80
N VAL A 174 17.12 -2.57 4.70
CA VAL A 174 17.49 -3.95 4.42
C VAL A 174 16.46 -4.83 5.12
N VAL A 175 15.75 -5.65 4.37
CA VAL A 175 14.64 -6.47 4.89
C VAL A 175 14.76 -7.93 4.44
N ASN A 176 14.04 -8.83 5.11
CA ASN A 176 14.01 -10.24 4.69
C ASN A 176 13.39 -10.46 3.30
N GLY A 177 12.50 -9.56 2.86
CA GLY A 177 11.81 -9.72 1.58
C GLY A 177 10.60 -10.68 1.61
N SER A 178 10.39 -11.35 2.73
CA SER A 178 9.33 -12.35 2.91
C SER A 178 7.99 -11.76 3.37
N GLY A 179 7.95 -10.48 3.73
CA GLY A 179 6.74 -9.79 4.16
C GLY A 179 6.42 -9.91 5.63
N LEU A 180 5.16 -9.59 5.99
CA LEU A 180 4.73 -9.31 7.35
C LEU A 180 4.97 -10.46 8.34
N THR A 181 4.63 -11.68 7.97
CA THR A 181 4.58 -12.84 8.90
C THR A 181 5.35 -14.05 8.41
N ALA A 182 5.92 -13.98 7.23
CA ALA A 182 6.67 -15.10 6.68
C ALA A 182 8.04 -15.22 7.33
N ARG A 183 8.50 -16.45 7.49
CA ARG A 183 9.88 -16.73 7.90
C ARG A 183 10.82 -16.34 6.75
N ASP A 184 12.05 -16.03 7.10
CA ASP A 184 13.13 -15.93 6.12
C ASP A 184 13.42 -17.33 5.56
N TYR A 185 13.34 -17.47 4.23
CA TYR A 185 13.53 -18.77 3.54
C TYR A 185 14.95 -19.01 3.07
N ASP A 186 15.72 -17.94 3.00
CA ASP A 186 17.06 -17.96 2.45
C ASP A 186 17.93 -16.89 3.10
N SER A 187 19.21 -16.84 2.71
CA SER A 187 20.14 -15.86 3.27
C SER A 187 20.17 -14.54 2.50
N LYS A 188 19.37 -14.38 1.43
CA LYS A 188 19.30 -13.14 0.66
C LYS A 188 18.43 -12.12 1.38
N LYS A 189 18.82 -10.86 1.26
CA LYS A 189 18.06 -9.73 1.80
C LYS A 189 17.67 -8.80 0.67
N ASP A 190 16.52 -8.16 0.82
CA ASP A 190 16.04 -7.16 -0.10
C ASP A 190 16.44 -5.76 0.37
N PHE A 191 16.72 -4.88 -0.58
CA PHE A 191 17.16 -3.51 -0.35
C PHE A 191 16.11 -2.53 -0.88
N ILE A 192 15.77 -1.53 -0.07
CA ILE A 192 14.77 -0.53 -0.44
C ILE A 192 15.36 0.85 -0.22
N GLY A 193 15.38 1.68 -1.26
CA GLY A 193 15.76 3.08 -1.18
C GLY A 193 14.57 3.99 -1.50
N ASN A 194 14.42 5.07 -0.75
CA ASN A 194 13.37 6.06 -0.96
C ASN A 194 13.93 7.47 -0.80
N ILE A 195 13.58 8.35 -1.74
CA ILE A 195 13.81 9.78 -1.65
C ILE A 195 12.47 10.50 -1.79
N ALA A 196 12.18 11.42 -0.87
CA ALA A 196 10.95 12.20 -0.92
C ALA A 196 11.24 13.68 -0.66
N PHE A 197 10.51 14.53 -1.37
CA PHE A 197 10.53 15.98 -1.23
C PHE A 197 9.13 16.45 -0.84
N LYS A 198 9.06 17.35 0.15
CA LYS A 198 7.79 17.85 0.67
C LYS A 198 7.85 19.34 0.93
N PHE A 199 6.97 20.09 0.28
CA PHE A 199 6.84 21.53 0.37
C PHE A 199 5.45 21.90 0.91
N ASP A 200 5.38 22.24 2.20
CA ASP A 200 4.10 22.41 2.92
C ASP A 200 3.57 23.85 2.99
N SER A 201 4.26 24.83 2.42
CA SER A 201 3.94 26.23 2.68
C SER A 201 4.02 27.12 1.44
N LEU A 202 3.74 26.56 0.27
CA LEU A 202 3.68 27.31 -0.97
C LEU A 202 2.38 28.12 -1.06
N ALA A 203 2.37 29.19 -1.88
CA ALA A 203 1.21 30.05 -2.12
C ALA A 203 0.48 30.47 -0.83
N ASN A 204 1.19 31.10 0.11
CA ASN A 204 0.65 31.54 1.42
C ASN A 204 0.03 30.38 2.22
N LYS A 205 0.68 29.22 2.24
CA LYS A 205 0.26 27.99 2.92
C LYS A 205 -1.00 27.33 2.35
N LYS A 206 -1.43 27.71 1.15
CA LYS A 206 -2.58 27.09 0.48
C LYS A 206 -2.20 25.89 -0.38
N LEU A 207 -0.93 25.80 -0.79
CA LEU A 207 -0.45 24.75 -1.67
C LEU A 207 0.61 23.90 -0.96
N HIS A 208 0.37 22.59 -0.95
CA HIS A 208 1.30 21.57 -0.46
C HIS A 208 1.65 20.66 -1.63
N VAL A 209 2.93 20.45 -1.87
CA VAL A 209 3.43 19.59 -2.94
C VAL A 209 4.42 18.60 -2.37
N GLY A 210 4.21 17.33 -2.65
CA GLY A 210 5.14 16.25 -2.36
C GLY A 210 5.46 15.49 -3.64
N PHE A 211 6.69 15.00 -3.78
CA PHE A 211 7.06 14.07 -4.82
C PHE A 211 8.24 13.23 -4.37
N GLY A 212 8.44 12.09 -5.01
CA GLY A 212 9.52 11.20 -4.64
C GLY A 212 9.78 10.09 -5.63
N GLY A 213 10.86 9.36 -5.37
CA GLY A 213 11.24 8.17 -6.11
C GLY A 213 11.69 7.06 -5.18
N SER A 214 11.48 5.81 -5.60
CA SER A 214 11.84 4.65 -4.82
C SER A 214 12.41 3.55 -5.67
N ILE A 215 13.34 2.81 -5.12
CA ILE A 215 13.87 1.59 -5.70
C ILE A 215 13.71 0.43 -4.72
N TYR A 216 13.41 -0.74 -5.27
CA TYR A 216 13.40 -2.02 -4.55
C TYR A 216 14.26 -3.00 -5.31
N LYS A 217 15.26 -3.55 -4.66
CA LYS A 217 16.10 -4.63 -5.17
C LYS A 217 15.95 -5.84 -4.29
N GLY A 218 15.34 -6.88 -4.80
CA GLY A 218 15.11 -8.11 -4.09
C GLY A 218 15.30 -9.34 -4.95
N TYR A 219 15.05 -10.48 -4.33
CA TYR A 219 15.32 -11.77 -4.93
C TYR A 219 14.22 -12.76 -4.57
N VAL A 220 14.06 -13.74 -5.45
CA VAL A 220 13.18 -14.87 -5.24
C VAL A 220 13.95 -16.15 -5.54
N ARG A 221 14.04 -17.05 -4.54
CA ARG A 221 14.73 -18.33 -4.68
C ARG A 221 13.88 -19.31 -5.47
N SER A 222 14.44 -19.93 -6.51
CA SER A 222 13.80 -21.04 -7.22
C SER A 222 13.89 -22.33 -6.41
N ASN A 223 12.76 -23.00 -6.20
CA ASN A 223 12.68 -24.30 -5.54
C ASN A 223 12.43 -25.45 -6.53
N THR A 224 12.54 -25.18 -7.81
CA THR A 224 12.42 -26.15 -8.91
C THR A 224 13.56 -25.99 -9.89
N LYS A 225 13.75 -26.96 -10.77
CA LYS A 225 14.76 -26.92 -11.84
C LYS A 225 14.31 -26.11 -13.05
N THR A 226 13.11 -25.51 -13.01
CA THR A 226 12.52 -24.79 -14.15
C THR A 226 11.96 -23.44 -13.69
N TYR A 227 12.23 -22.39 -14.43
CA TYR A 227 11.49 -21.14 -14.40
C TYR A 227 11.14 -20.70 -15.83
N TYR A 228 10.16 -19.83 -15.95
CA TYR A 228 9.67 -19.28 -17.20
C TYR A 228 10.00 -17.81 -17.33
N THR A 229 10.44 -17.38 -18.51
CA THR A 229 10.67 -15.96 -18.82
C THR A 229 9.64 -15.49 -19.83
N ALA A 230 8.96 -14.38 -19.51
CA ALA A 230 7.98 -13.76 -20.39
C ALA A 230 8.62 -13.25 -21.69
N THR A 231 7.95 -13.47 -22.81
CA THR A 231 8.28 -13.00 -24.16
C THR A 231 7.05 -12.40 -24.82
N ASN A 232 7.20 -11.85 -26.02
CA ASN A 232 6.10 -11.20 -26.75
C ASN A 232 4.97 -12.17 -27.17
N THR A 233 5.17 -13.47 -27.05
CA THR A 233 4.21 -14.50 -27.48
C THR A 233 3.84 -15.48 -26.37
N GLY A 234 4.32 -15.26 -25.15
CA GLY A 234 4.10 -16.14 -24.01
C GLY A 234 5.37 -16.37 -23.21
N TYR A 235 5.65 -17.61 -22.82
CA TYR A 235 6.80 -17.92 -21.97
C TYR A 235 7.75 -18.92 -22.64
N ILE A 236 9.05 -18.71 -22.35
CA ILE A 236 10.12 -19.68 -22.66
C ILE A 236 10.55 -20.34 -21.35
N SER A 237 10.65 -21.66 -21.34
CA SER A 237 11.15 -22.43 -20.22
C SER A 237 12.68 -22.39 -20.16
N ASN A 238 13.21 -22.20 -18.95
CA ASN A 238 14.63 -22.31 -18.64
C ASN A 238 14.77 -23.45 -17.63
N THR A 239 15.27 -24.58 -18.09
CA THR A 239 15.36 -25.81 -17.28
C THR A 239 16.82 -26.27 -17.20
N SER A 240 17.33 -26.36 -15.96
CA SER A 240 18.68 -26.83 -15.64
C SER A 240 18.74 -27.23 -14.18
N ASP A 241 19.71 -28.10 -13.83
CA ASP A 241 19.99 -28.40 -12.43
C ASP A 241 20.46 -27.16 -11.64
N ASP A 242 21.14 -26.22 -12.28
CA ASP A 242 21.62 -24.98 -11.69
C ASP A 242 20.50 -23.99 -11.35
N VAL A 243 19.29 -24.18 -11.89
CA VAL A 243 18.12 -23.37 -11.56
C VAL A 243 17.62 -23.66 -10.15
N LEU A 244 17.74 -24.91 -9.70
CA LEU A 244 17.34 -25.28 -8.34
C LEU A 244 18.23 -24.57 -7.30
N GLY A 245 17.63 -23.71 -6.50
CA GLY A 245 18.33 -22.91 -5.50
C GLY A 245 18.92 -21.60 -6.03
N SER A 246 18.82 -21.32 -7.34
CA SER A 246 19.20 -20.03 -7.91
C SER A 246 18.21 -18.92 -7.52
N TYR A 247 18.58 -17.68 -7.82
CA TYR A 247 17.79 -16.49 -7.45
C TYR A 247 17.38 -15.72 -8.70
N LEU A 248 16.10 -15.42 -8.80
CA LEU A 248 15.53 -14.52 -9.81
C LEU A 248 15.38 -13.12 -9.22
N ASP A 249 15.77 -12.10 -10.00
CA ASP A 249 15.62 -10.70 -9.58
C ASP A 249 14.15 -10.29 -9.40
N ARG A 250 13.88 -9.60 -8.30
CA ARG A 250 12.65 -8.89 -7.99
C ARG A 250 12.98 -7.41 -7.82
N ASN A 251 12.80 -6.63 -8.87
CA ASN A 251 13.24 -5.23 -8.90
C ASN A 251 12.08 -4.31 -9.25
N TYR A 252 11.85 -3.26 -8.43
CA TYR A 252 10.82 -2.26 -8.68
C TYR A 252 11.40 -0.86 -8.67
N TYR A 253 10.86 0.00 -9.51
CA TYR A 253 11.16 1.41 -9.62
C TYR A 253 9.87 2.19 -9.53
N GLY A 254 9.78 3.14 -8.60
CA GLY A 254 8.58 3.92 -8.37
C GLY A 254 8.85 5.41 -8.38
N ALA A 255 7.85 6.18 -8.85
CA ALA A 255 7.81 7.63 -8.75
C ALA A 255 6.42 8.06 -8.30
N ASN A 256 6.34 9.10 -7.48
CA ASN A 256 5.07 9.56 -6.92
C ASN A 256 4.98 11.08 -6.83
N ILE A 257 3.74 11.60 -6.81
CA ILE A 257 3.43 13.01 -6.61
C ILE A 257 2.16 13.17 -5.77
N GLN A 258 2.17 14.15 -4.89
CA GLN A 258 1.02 14.56 -4.09
C GLN A 258 0.88 16.07 -4.19
N ILE A 259 -0.34 16.55 -4.47
CA ILE A 259 -0.69 17.97 -4.52
C ILE A 259 -1.93 18.17 -3.67
N GLN A 260 -1.89 19.11 -2.73
CA GLN A 260 -3.07 19.56 -2.01
C GLN A 260 -3.17 21.06 -2.13
N TYR A 261 -4.35 21.53 -2.52
CA TYR A 261 -4.62 22.97 -2.70
C TYR A 261 -5.91 23.36 -1.99
N ASP A 262 -5.78 24.35 -1.09
CA ASP A 262 -6.90 24.98 -0.38
C ASP A 262 -7.38 26.17 -1.21
N ASN A 263 -8.52 26.05 -1.87
CA ASN A 263 -9.11 27.05 -2.74
C ASN A 263 -10.46 27.56 -2.20
N SER A 264 -11.11 28.46 -2.94
CA SER A 264 -12.42 29.02 -2.54
C SER A 264 -13.52 27.98 -2.48
N PHE A 265 -13.45 26.96 -3.35
CA PHE A 265 -14.43 25.88 -3.42
C PHE A 265 -14.26 24.84 -2.30
N GLY A 266 -13.05 24.69 -1.78
CA GLY A 266 -12.72 23.74 -0.72
C GLY A 266 -11.28 23.24 -0.87
N LYS A 267 -11.01 22.07 -0.31
CA LYS A 267 -9.71 21.40 -0.40
C LYS A 267 -9.72 20.40 -1.55
N THR A 268 -8.81 20.60 -2.51
CA THR A 268 -8.52 19.65 -3.58
C THR A 268 -7.27 18.86 -3.23
N SER A 269 -7.29 17.54 -3.32
CA SER A 269 -6.12 16.68 -3.13
C SER A 269 -5.96 15.73 -4.30
N PHE A 270 -4.82 15.78 -4.96
CA PHE A 270 -4.42 14.87 -6.02
C PHE A 270 -3.22 14.05 -5.57
N LYS A 271 -3.25 12.74 -5.80
CA LYS A 271 -2.14 11.82 -5.50
C LYS A 271 -2.01 10.83 -6.64
N SER A 272 -0.78 10.60 -7.06
CA SER A 272 -0.48 9.66 -8.13
C SER A 272 0.84 8.97 -7.87
N GLU A 273 0.96 7.75 -8.34
CA GLU A 273 2.18 6.98 -8.27
C GLU A 273 2.25 6.02 -9.45
N TYR A 274 3.44 5.85 -10.01
CA TYR A 274 3.77 4.89 -11.04
C TYR A 274 4.82 3.93 -10.49
N VAL A 275 4.69 2.65 -10.79
CA VAL A 275 5.66 1.63 -10.47
C VAL A 275 5.82 0.66 -11.64
N ALA A 276 7.05 0.27 -11.93
CA ALA A 276 7.36 -0.73 -12.95
C ALA A 276 8.57 -1.57 -12.52
N GLY A 277 8.74 -2.74 -13.12
CA GLY A 277 9.88 -3.58 -12.81
C GLY A 277 9.74 -5.02 -13.22
N ILE A 278 10.40 -5.89 -12.46
CA ILE A 278 10.41 -7.34 -12.64
C ILE A 278 9.82 -7.99 -11.40
N GLN A 279 8.82 -8.85 -11.61
CA GLN A 279 8.18 -9.66 -10.57
C GLN A 279 8.22 -11.14 -10.95
N PRO A 280 9.06 -11.97 -10.29
CA PRO A 280 8.88 -13.40 -10.31
C PRO A 280 7.63 -13.81 -9.51
N GLY A 281 6.81 -14.66 -10.08
CA GLY A 281 5.57 -15.11 -9.46
C GLY A 281 5.25 -16.56 -9.83
N VAL A 282 4.06 -17.04 -9.46
CA VAL A 282 3.50 -18.31 -9.97
C VAL A 282 2.67 -18.09 -11.23
N ALA A 283 2.24 -19.14 -11.88
CA ALA A 283 1.41 -19.04 -13.08
C ALA A 283 0.17 -18.16 -12.85
N SER A 284 -0.55 -18.37 -11.74
CA SER A 284 -1.83 -17.71 -11.42
C SER A 284 -1.70 -16.53 -10.47
N SER A 285 -0.56 -15.83 -10.40
CA SER A 285 -0.27 -14.85 -9.37
C SER A 285 -0.86 -13.45 -9.61
N ALA A 286 -2.01 -13.35 -10.25
CA ALA A 286 -2.74 -12.09 -10.37
C ALA A 286 -3.44 -11.67 -9.06
N ASP A 287 -3.48 -12.54 -8.06
CA ASP A 287 -4.12 -12.31 -6.79
C ASP A 287 -3.13 -11.99 -5.67
N LEU A 288 -3.66 -11.68 -4.48
CA LEU A 288 -2.89 -11.41 -3.25
C LEU A 288 -2.05 -12.60 -2.75
N LYS A 289 -2.25 -13.78 -3.33
CA LYS A 289 -1.60 -15.03 -2.92
C LYS A 289 -0.36 -15.35 -3.75
N GLY A 290 0.18 -14.36 -4.43
CA GLY A 290 1.47 -14.53 -5.11
C GLY A 290 2.50 -15.15 -4.17
N PRO A 291 3.44 -15.95 -4.68
CA PRO A 291 4.29 -16.85 -3.88
C PRO A 291 5.13 -16.14 -2.84
N TYR A 292 5.29 -14.84 -2.97
CA TYR A 292 6.11 -13.99 -2.11
C TYR A 292 5.28 -12.89 -1.49
N ALA A 293 3.98 -13.03 -1.57
CA ALA A 293 3.08 -12.26 -0.77
C ALA A 293 3.50 -12.41 0.70
N SER A 294 3.22 -11.42 1.50
CA SER A 294 3.42 -11.41 2.94
C SER A 294 2.58 -12.45 3.67
N GLN A 295 2.58 -13.67 3.17
CA GLN A 295 1.89 -14.79 3.80
C GLN A 295 2.86 -15.51 4.74
N SER A 296 2.33 -16.02 5.83
CA SER A 296 3.07 -16.86 6.75
C SER A 296 3.19 -18.26 6.16
N PHE A 297 4.26 -18.50 5.39
CA PHE A 297 4.58 -19.85 4.95
C PHE A 297 5.57 -20.49 5.93
N ALA A 298 5.29 -21.70 6.35
CA ALA A 298 6.28 -22.51 7.05
C ALA A 298 7.44 -22.86 6.11
N THR A 299 7.15 -23.04 4.83
CA THR A 299 8.09 -23.29 3.74
C THR A 299 7.66 -22.51 2.51
N GLN A 300 8.62 -22.15 1.66
CA GLN A 300 8.34 -21.54 0.38
C GLN A 300 7.61 -22.53 -0.53
N PRO A 301 6.58 -22.13 -1.30
CA PRO A 301 5.89 -23.02 -2.22
C PRO A 301 6.84 -23.65 -3.24
N ILE A 302 6.68 -24.94 -3.49
CA ILE A 302 7.45 -25.66 -4.53
C ILE A 302 6.66 -25.56 -5.82
N THR A 303 6.94 -24.54 -6.62
CA THR A 303 6.31 -24.33 -7.92
C THR A 303 7.29 -23.60 -8.85
N ASN A 304 7.12 -23.81 -10.15
CA ASN A 304 7.91 -23.10 -11.14
C ASN A 304 7.60 -21.60 -11.09
N LEU A 305 8.65 -20.79 -11.22
CA LEU A 305 8.55 -19.35 -11.23
C LEU A 305 8.30 -18.82 -12.64
N TYR A 306 7.51 -17.76 -12.71
CA TYR A 306 7.20 -17.00 -13.91
C TYR A 306 7.78 -15.59 -13.74
N LYS A 307 8.84 -15.28 -14.48
CA LYS A 307 9.51 -13.98 -14.47
C LYS A 307 8.79 -13.05 -15.44
N ARG A 308 8.12 -12.01 -14.90
CA ARG A 308 7.31 -11.03 -15.62
C ARG A 308 7.90 -9.65 -15.52
N ASN A 309 7.80 -8.86 -16.59
CA ASN A 309 7.90 -7.42 -16.51
C ASN A 309 6.49 -6.87 -16.24
N PHE A 310 6.37 -5.94 -15.32
CA PHE A 310 5.09 -5.37 -14.94
C PHE A 310 5.14 -3.85 -14.93
N ASN A 311 3.98 -3.22 -14.99
CA ASN A 311 3.78 -1.84 -14.57
C ASN A 311 2.44 -1.66 -13.86
N GLY A 312 2.31 -0.52 -13.18
CA GLY A 312 1.05 -0.09 -12.59
C GLY A 312 1.12 1.36 -12.18
N TYR A 313 -0.04 2.01 -12.16
CA TYR A 313 -0.17 3.41 -11.73
C TYR A 313 -1.55 3.69 -11.19
N TYR A 314 -1.67 4.78 -10.45
CA TYR A 314 -2.97 5.26 -10.01
C TYR A 314 -3.05 6.78 -9.98
N PHE A 315 -4.28 7.28 -10.03
CA PHE A 315 -4.66 8.66 -9.80
C PHE A 315 -5.77 8.71 -8.76
N TRP A 316 -5.56 9.45 -7.68
CA TRP A 316 -6.55 9.71 -6.64
C TRP A 316 -6.85 11.19 -6.59
N LEU A 317 -8.11 11.55 -6.77
CA LEU A 317 -8.61 12.91 -6.64
C LEU A 317 -9.68 12.98 -5.55
N THR A 318 -9.47 13.84 -4.57
CA THR A 318 -10.45 14.15 -3.53
C THR A 318 -10.76 15.62 -3.60
N GLN A 319 -12.04 15.97 -3.70
CA GLN A 319 -12.52 17.35 -3.70
C GLN A 319 -13.50 17.57 -2.56
N GLN A 320 -13.13 18.39 -1.57
CA GLN A 320 -14.06 18.88 -0.56
C GLN A 320 -15.05 19.84 -1.25
N LEU A 321 -16.34 19.63 -1.00
CA LEU A 321 -17.41 20.39 -1.65
C LEU A 321 -17.80 21.61 -0.79
N TRP A 322 -17.62 22.83 -1.34
CA TRP A 322 -18.00 24.11 -0.73
C TRP A 322 -17.57 24.27 0.73
N LYS A 323 -16.41 23.77 1.11
CA LYS A 323 -15.91 23.77 2.50
C LYS A 323 -16.82 23.07 3.50
N THR A 324 -17.72 22.21 3.02
CA THR A 324 -18.57 21.39 3.88
C THR A 324 -17.80 20.18 4.43
N LYS A 325 -18.48 19.32 5.16
CA LYS A 325 -17.95 18.04 5.63
C LYS A 325 -17.96 16.93 4.56
N LEU A 326 -18.50 17.23 3.37
CA LEU A 326 -18.64 16.29 2.28
C LEU A 326 -17.49 16.45 1.28
N SER A 327 -16.95 15.34 0.80
CA SER A 327 -15.94 15.29 -0.24
C SER A 327 -16.34 14.28 -1.32
N ALA A 328 -16.13 14.66 -2.57
CA ALA A 328 -16.19 13.74 -3.71
C ALA A 328 -14.86 13.01 -3.86
N LEU A 329 -14.92 11.74 -4.21
CA LEU A 329 -13.79 10.85 -4.42
C LEU A 329 -13.82 10.34 -5.87
N LEU A 330 -12.68 10.40 -6.55
CA LEU A 330 -12.46 9.80 -7.86
C LEU A 330 -11.10 9.13 -7.88
N ALA A 331 -11.05 7.88 -8.30
CA ALA A 331 -9.84 7.10 -8.44
C ALA A 331 -9.79 6.39 -9.79
N TYR A 332 -8.60 6.23 -10.29
CA TYR A 332 -8.36 5.34 -11.42
C TYR A 332 -7.03 4.65 -11.19
N ASP A 333 -6.98 3.32 -11.27
CA ASP A 333 -5.75 2.57 -11.21
C ASP A 333 -5.66 1.50 -12.28
N VAL A 334 -4.43 1.21 -12.70
CA VAL A 334 -4.11 0.16 -13.68
C VAL A 334 -3.00 -0.70 -13.11
N TYR A 335 -3.13 -1.99 -13.27
CA TYR A 335 -2.07 -2.96 -13.01
C TYR A 335 -1.96 -3.93 -14.18
N ASP A 336 -0.81 -3.91 -14.83
CA ASP A 336 -0.41 -4.84 -15.88
C ASP A 336 0.68 -5.77 -15.32
N PRO A 337 0.37 -7.01 -14.97
CA PRO A 337 1.31 -7.95 -14.38
C PRO A 337 2.33 -8.49 -15.38
N ASN A 338 2.07 -8.40 -16.70
CA ASN A 338 2.96 -8.90 -17.75
C ASN A 338 2.90 -8.03 -19.00
N THR A 339 3.70 -6.97 -19.04
CA THR A 339 3.76 -6.02 -20.15
C THR A 339 4.32 -6.59 -21.46
N ASN A 340 4.77 -7.85 -21.47
CA ASN A 340 5.30 -8.50 -22.67
C ASN A 340 4.18 -9.05 -23.58
N VAL A 341 3.03 -9.41 -23.01
CA VAL A 341 1.90 -9.98 -23.75
C VAL A 341 0.63 -9.18 -23.44
N SER A 342 -0.32 -9.16 -24.36
CA SER A 342 -1.59 -8.46 -24.15
C SER A 342 -2.72 -9.03 -25.00
N GLY A 343 -3.94 -8.78 -24.56
CA GLY A 343 -5.15 -9.12 -25.31
C GLY A 343 -5.24 -10.61 -25.61
N THR A 344 -5.64 -10.93 -26.83
CA THR A 344 -5.85 -12.32 -27.27
C THR A 344 -4.57 -13.16 -27.40
N LEU A 345 -3.39 -12.60 -27.18
CA LEU A 345 -2.16 -13.38 -27.04
C LEU A 345 -2.12 -14.14 -25.70
N ILE A 346 -2.82 -13.62 -24.68
CA ILE A 346 -2.97 -14.28 -23.38
C ILE A 346 -4.00 -15.42 -23.53
N GLY A 347 -3.59 -16.65 -23.19
CA GLY A 347 -4.40 -17.85 -23.29
C GLY A 347 -4.27 -18.60 -24.62
N GLN A 348 -3.38 -18.18 -25.52
CA GLN A 348 -3.12 -18.94 -26.74
C GLN A 348 -2.50 -20.32 -26.45
N PRO A 349 -2.82 -21.34 -27.27
CA PRO A 349 -2.20 -22.65 -27.14
C PRO A 349 -0.67 -22.55 -27.12
N ASN A 350 0.00 -23.25 -26.21
CA ASN A 350 1.45 -23.29 -26.00
C ASN A 350 2.10 -21.96 -25.55
N SER A 351 1.34 -20.90 -25.32
CA SER A 351 1.89 -19.64 -24.79
C SER A 351 2.31 -19.73 -23.33
N LEU A 352 1.76 -20.68 -22.57
CA LEU A 352 1.91 -20.83 -21.13
C LEU A 352 1.44 -19.59 -20.32
N THR A 353 0.74 -18.67 -20.96
CA THR A 353 0.11 -17.52 -20.29
C THR A 353 -1.16 -17.96 -19.57
N THR A 354 -1.51 -17.25 -18.49
CA THR A 354 -2.61 -17.60 -17.60
C THR A 354 -3.37 -16.35 -17.17
N ALA A 355 -4.42 -16.50 -16.37
CA ALA A 355 -5.12 -15.38 -15.75
C ALA A 355 -4.20 -14.49 -14.88
N GLY A 356 -3.02 -14.98 -14.49
CA GLY A 356 -1.97 -14.21 -13.80
C GLY A 356 -1.28 -13.14 -14.67
N ASP A 357 -1.52 -13.17 -15.98
CA ASP A 357 -0.94 -12.21 -16.93
C ASP A 357 -1.92 -11.12 -17.37
N ILE A 358 -3.17 -11.19 -16.94
CA ILE A 358 -4.26 -10.28 -17.33
C ILE A 358 -4.07 -8.91 -16.70
N LYS A 359 -4.13 -7.87 -17.52
CA LYS A 359 -4.18 -6.48 -17.08
C LYS A 359 -5.57 -6.10 -16.57
N TYR A 360 -5.59 -5.30 -15.52
CA TYR A 360 -6.80 -4.74 -14.90
C TYR A 360 -6.74 -3.23 -14.79
N ALA A 361 -7.87 -2.59 -15.04
CA ALA A 361 -8.11 -1.19 -14.74
C ALA A 361 -9.27 -1.07 -13.74
N THR A 362 -9.20 -0.13 -12.81
CA THR A 362 -10.26 0.11 -11.83
C THR A 362 -10.63 1.58 -11.82
N LEU A 363 -11.89 1.89 -12.08
CA LEU A 363 -12.48 3.21 -11.89
C LEU A 363 -13.26 3.22 -10.59
N GLY A 364 -12.79 4.02 -9.64
CA GLY A 364 -13.44 4.17 -8.35
C GLY A 364 -14.05 5.57 -8.16
N TYR A 365 -15.27 5.65 -7.63
CA TYR A 365 -15.91 6.93 -7.36
C TYR A 365 -16.82 6.85 -6.14
N GLY A 366 -16.99 7.98 -5.46
CA GLY A 366 -17.80 7.98 -4.25
C GLY A 366 -17.84 9.30 -3.50
N LEU A 367 -18.35 9.22 -2.30
CA LEU A 367 -18.52 10.33 -1.38
C LEU A 367 -17.97 9.97 0.00
N ALA A 368 -17.27 10.90 0.63
CA ALA A 368 -16.84 10.79 2.01
C ALA A 368 -17.45 11.94 2.83
N TYR A 369 -18.08 11.61 3.96
CA TYR A 369 -18.62 12.58 4.90
C TYR A 369 -17.84 12.52 6.22
N GLN A 370 -17.14 13.60 6.55
CA GLN A 370 -16.36 13.73 7.78
C GLN A 370 -17.25 14.40 8.84
N LEU A 371 -17.92 13.61 9.68
CA LEU A 371 -18.83 14.13 10.70
C LEU A 371 -18.09 15.04 11.70
N ASN A 372 -16.90 14.58 12.15
CA ASN A 372 -15.99 15.32 13.03
C ASN A 372 -14.55 14.83 12.79
N GLY A 373 -13.58 15.30 13.58
CA GLY A 373 -12.18 14.89 13.43
C GLY A 373 -11.90 13.39 13.57
N ARG A 374 -12.83 12.61 14.10
CA ARG A 374 -12.69 11.19 14.43
C ARG A 374 -13.56 10.26 13.59
N LEU A 375 -14.76 10.70 13.19
CA LEU A 375 -15.78 9.85 12.55
C LEU A 375 -15.94 10.24 11.08
N LYS A 376 -15.74 9.26 10.20
CA LYS A 376 -15.89 9.38 8.74
C LYS A 376 -16.79 8.26 8.21
N PHE A 377 -17.71 8.63 7.34
CA PHE A 377 -18.53 7.72 6.55
C PHE A 377 -18.16 7.83 5.08
N THR A 378 -18.05 6.70 4.38
CA THR A 378 -17.65 6.65 2.97
C THR A 378 -18.59 5.72 2.22
N LEU A 379 -19.15 6.21 1.11
CA LEU A 379 -19.83 5.41 0.08
C LEU A 379 -18.95 5.40 -1.16
N TYR A 380 -18.65 4.24 -1.68
CA TYR A 380 -17.68 4.09 -2.75
C TYR A 380 -18.03 2.92 -3.65
N ASN A 381 -17.92 3.13 -4.96
CA ASN A 381 -18.09 2.10 -5.96
C ASN A 381 -16.78 1.92 -6.72
N GLU A 382 -16.41 0.68 -6.98
CA GLU A 382 -15.28 0.28 -7.81
C GLU A 382 -15.82 -0.50 -8.99
N HIS A 383 -15.61 0.04 -10.19
CA HIS A 383 -15.83 -0.63 -11.46
C HIS A 383 -14.49 -1.17 -11.93
N VAL A 384 -14.38 -2.49 -12.01
CA VAL A 384 -13.15 -3.20 -12.35
C VAL A 384 -13.30 -3.73 -13.76
N GLU A 385 -12.34 -3.43 -14.62
CA GLU A 385 -12.29 -3.89 -16.00
C GLU A 385 -11.03 -4.74 -16.22
N ASN A 386 -11.21 -5.98 -16.68
CA ASN A 386 -10.11 -6.81 -17.14
C ASN A 386 -9.91 -6.65 -18.66
N GLU A 387 -8.67 -6.77 -19.12
CA GLU A 387 -8.45 -6.88 -20.58
C GLU A 387 -9.04 -8.17 -21.13
N LYS A 388 -9.54 -8.11 -22.38
CA LYS A 388 -10.11 -9.25 -23.09
C LYS A 388 -9.00 -10.17 -23.61
N THR A 389 -9.12 -11.47 -23.32
CA THR A 389 -8.09 -12.48 -23.62
C THR A 389 -8.68 -13.69 -24.34
N ALA A 390 -7.85 -14.65 -24.70
CA ALA A 390 -8.28 -15.95 -25.21
C ALA A 390 -8.56 -16.98 -24.10
N ILE A 391 -8.41 -16.60 -22.82
CA ILE A 391 -8.74 -17.48 -21.68
C ILE A 391 -10.27 -17.53 -21.53
N GLU A 392 -10.82 -18.73 -21.41
CA GLU A 392 -12.24 -18.93 -21.13
C GLU A 392 -12.67 -18.16 -19.86
N GLY A 393 -13.76 -17.40 -19.95
CA GLY A 393 -14.27 -16.53 -18.89
C GLY A 393 -13.62 -15.16 -18.81
N PHE A 394 -12.58 -14.86 -19.62
CA PHE A 394 -11.92 -13.55 -19.75
C PHE A 394 -11.92 -13.04 -21.20
N ASP A 395 -12.78 -13.57 -22.05
CA ASP A 395 -13.11 -13.06 -23.38
C ASP A 395 -13.98 -11.80 -23.34
N GLN A 396 -14.59 -11.55 -22.18
CA GLN A 396 -15.36 -10.36 -21.84
C GLN A 396 -14.95 -9.86 -20.46
N ASP A 397 -15.45 -8.69 -20.10
CA ASP A 397 -15.29 -8.16 -18.76
C ASP A 397 -16.06 -9.01 -17.74
N ILE A 398 -15.39 -9.40 -16.66
CA ILE A 398 -16.01 -10.20 -15.60
C ILE A 398 -16.86 -9.31 -14.67
N LYS A 399 -17.87 -9.90 -14.05
CA LYS A 399 -18.80 -9.18 -13.17
C LYS A 399 -18.24 -9.12 -11.75
N ASP A 400 -17.22 -8.27 -11.52
CA ASP A 400 -16.51 -8.18 -10.25
C ASP A 400 -16.51 -6.78 -9.60
N ASP A 401 -17.41 -5.89 -10.00
CA ASP A 401 -17.63 -4.59 -9.37
C ASP A 401 -18.03 -4.73 -7.91
N VAL A 402 -17.59 -3.77 -7.08
CA VAL A 402 -17.89 -3.76 -5.64
C VAL A 402 -18.33 -2.39 -5.16
N PHE A 403 -19.51 -2.34 -4.55
CA PHE A 403 -19.96 -1.21 -3.74
C PHE A 403 -19.53 -1.40 -2.28
N THR A 404 -19.02 -0.33 -1.66
CA THR A 404 -18.58 -0.30 -0.25
C THR A 404 -19.22 0.86 0.49
N ALA A 405 -19.91 0.57 1.61
CA ALA A 405 -20.33 1.55 2.62
C ALA A 405 -19.49 1.33 3.88
N ARG A 406 -18.61 2.28 4.21
CA ARG A 406 -17.65 2.17 5.32
C ARG A 406 -17.89 3.23 6.38
N LEU A 407 -17.90 2.81 7.64
CA LEU A 407 -17.83 3.67 8.80
C LEU A 407 -16.44 3.53 9.44
N GLN A 408 -15.79 4.66 9.70
CA GLN A 408 -14.49 4.71 10.37
C GLN A 408 -14.55 5.62 11.58
N TYR A 409 -14.07 5.11 12.72
CA TYR A 409 -13.79 5.91 13.92
C TYR A 409 -12.29 5.85 14.24
N ARG A 410 -11.71 7.00 14.55
CA ARG A 410 -10.28 7.14 14.90
C ARG A 410 -10.14 7.87 16.25
N TRP A 411 -9.26 7.40 17.13
CA TRP A 411 -8.95 7.99 18.45
C TRP A 411 -7.48 8.24 18.66
#